data_83120cc08d9ae62b6d9a9ffd7a4e3028
#
_entry.id   83120cc08d9ae62b6d9a9ffd7a4e3028
#
_cell.length_a   1.000
_cell.length_b   1.000
_cell.length_c   1.000
_cell.angle_alpha   90.00
_cell.angle_beta   90.00
_cell.angle_gamma   90.00
#
_symmetry.space_group_name_H-M   'P 1'
#
loop_
_entity.id
_entity.type
_entity.pdbx_description
1 polymer ?
#
loop_
_entity_poly.entity_id
_entity_poly.type
_entity_poly.pdbx_seq_one_letter_code
_entity_poly.pdbx_strand_id
1 'polypeptide(L)'
;MTTMTALEAKNAFGQFLDAAQRGPVQVTKNGRVVGAMFSQVDLQAMAVAFLSAPVRDGLAAGEVTLSEALLRQAEMNRRLELAEADVAAGRVHVADAAFFDRLREHVRRVAGKG
;
A
#
# COMPACT_ATOMS: atom_id res chain seq x y z
N MET A 1 7.53 -19.08 -2.69
CA MET A 1 6.41 -18.53 -1.88
C MET A 1 5.52 -19.67 -1.43
N THR A 2 5.14 -19.66 -0.17
CA THR A 2 4.23 -20.65 0.39
C THR A 2 2.78 -20.29 0.03
N THR A 3 1.98 -21.28 -0.32
CA THR A 3 0.56 -21.08 -0.63
C THR A 3 -0.29 -21.91 0.33
N MET A 4 -1.30 -21.27 0.90
CA MET A 4 -2.27 -21.94 1.78
C MET A 4 -3.68 -21.55 1.33
N THR A 5 -4.63 -22.47 1.50
CA THR A 5 -6.04 -22.12 1.29
C THR A 5 -6.54 -21.31 2.49
N ALA A 6 -7.63 -20.57 2.29
CA ALA A 6 -8.27 -19.82 3.38
C ALA A 6 -8.71 -20.77 4.51
N LEU A 7 -9.17 -21.95 4.18
CA LEU A 7 -9.58 -22.95 5.16
C LEU A 7 -8.37 -23.46 5.99
N GLU A 8 -7.26 -23.76 5.32
CA GLU A 8 -6.02 -24.18 5.99
C GLU A 8 -5.51 -23.08 6.93
N ALA A 9 -5.50 -21.82 6.45
CA ALA A 9 -5.07 -20.69 7.26
C ALA A 9 -5.97 -20.50 8.49
N LYS A 10 -7.27 -20.67 8.33
CA LYS A 10 -8.25 -20.58 9.42
C LYS A 10 -8.04 -21.70 10.45
N ASN A 11 -7.90 -22.95 9.98
CA ASN A 11 -7.82 -24.11 10.85
C ASN A 11 -6.46 -24.29 11.51
N ALA A 12 -5.40 -23.70 10.93
CA ALA A 12 -4.04 -23.77 11.44
C ALA A 12 -3.43 -22.36 11.49
N PHE A 13 -4.10 -21.44 12.17
CA PHE A 13 -3.72 -20.03 12.17
C PHE A 13 -2.32 -19.80 12.73
N GLY A 14 -1.92 -20.51 13.77
CA GLY A 14 -0.57 -20.45 14.31
C GLY A 14 0.49 -20.85 13.29
N GLN A 15 0.26 -21.91 12.56
CA GLN A 15 1.16 -22.35 11.48
C GLN A 15 1.20 -21.34 10.33
N PHE A 16 0.07 -20.72 10.03
CA PHE A 16 -0.03 -19.67 9.03
C PHE A 16 0.85 -18.47 9.41
N LEU A 17 0.75 -18.00 10.66
CA LEU A 17 1.59 -16.91 11.16
C LEU A 17 3.08 -17.27 11.14
N ASP A 18 3.42 -18.49 11.58
CA ASP A 18 4.80 -18.97 11.58
C ASP A 18 5.38 -19.04 10.17
N ALA A 19 4.59 -19.51 9.22
CA ALA A 19 5.00 -19.57 7.82
C ALA A 19 5.26 -18.16 7.27
N ALA A 20 4.43 -17.19 7.64
CA ALA A 20 4.58 -15.79 7.21
C ALA A 20 5.88 -15.15 7.75
N GLN A 21 6.36 -15.61 8.91
CA GLN A 21 7.65 -15.15 9.45
C GLN A 21 8.84 -15.63 8.63
N ARG A 22 8.71 -16.74 7.93
CA ARG A 22 9.78 -17.29 7.09
C ARG A 22 9.74 -16.75 5.67
N GLY A 23 8.62 -16.24 5.23
CA GLY A 23 8.43 -15.65 3.90
C GLY A 23 6.96 -15.40 3.62
N PRO A 24 6.62 -14.70 2.55
CA PRO A 24 5.22 -14.40 2.24
C PRO A 24 4.40 -15.67 2.06
N VAL A 25 3.18 -15.66 2.57
CA VAL A 25 2.20 -16.74 2.42
C VAL A 25 1.05 -16.23 1.57
N GLN A 26 0.84 -16.86 0.43
CA GLN A 26 -0.26 -16.55 -0.47
C GLN A 26 -1.49 -17.33 -0.03
N VAL A 27 -2.63 -16.64 0.10
CA VAL A 27 -3.88 -17.26 0.53
C VAL A 27 -4.81 -17.38 -0.66
N THR A 28 -5.34 -18.58 -0.87
CA THR A 28 -6.26 -18.87 -1.96
C THR A 28 -7.64 -19.26 -1.43
N LYS A 29 -8.66 -19.00 -2.24
CA LYS A 29 -10.04 -19.44 -1.99
C LYS A 29 -10.66 -19.80 -3.32
N ASN A 30 -11.24 -21.01 -3.40
CA ASN A 30 -11.85 -21.50 -4.65
C ASN A 30 -10.88 -21.44 -5.84
N GLY A 31 -9.63 -21.79 -5.61
CA GLY A 31 -8.59 -21.78 -6.64
C GLY A 31 -8.07 -20.40 -7.05
N ARG A 32 -8.49 -19.34 -6.37
CA ARG A 32 -8.08 -17.97 -6.65
C ARG A 32 -7.25 -17.39 -5.53
N VAL A 33 -6.24 -16.60 -5.87
CA VAL A 33 -5.48 -15.83 -4.88
C VAL A 33 -6.38 -14.69 -4.39
N VAL A 34 -6.65 -14.68 -3.08
CA VAL A 34 -7.48 -13.63 -2.45
C VAL A 34 -6.67 -12.69 -1.57
N GLY A 35 -5.43 -13.04 -1.25
CA GLY A 35 -4.58 -12.20 -0.43
C GLY A 35 -3.25 -12.85 -0.14
N ALA A 36 -2.43 -12.14 0.62
CA ALA A 36 -1.15 -12.64 1.08
C ALA A 36 -0.83 -12.08 2.46
N MET A 37 -0.06 -12.84 3.23
CA MET A 37 0.44 -12.42 4.53
C MET A 37 1.94 -12.22 4.46
N PHE A 38 2.40 -11.09 4.95
CA PHE A 38 3.81 -10.73 5.04
C PHE A 38 4.17 -10.49 6.50
N SER A 39 5.39 -10.84 6.88
CA SER A 39 5.90 -10.47 8.19
C SER A 39 6.11 -8.94 8.27
N GLN A 40 6.21 -8.42 9.49
CA GLN A 40 6.53 -7.00 9.69
C GLN A 40 7.87 -6.63 9.07
N VAL A 41 8.85 -7.53 9.13
CA VAL A 41 10.17 -7.33 8.53
C VAL A 41 10.07 -7.20 7.01
N ASP A 42 9.30 -8.09 6.37
CA ASP A 42 9.09 -8.03 4.91
C ASP A 42 8.35 -6.77 4.50
N LEU A 43 7.33 -6.37 5.27
CA LEU A 43 6.59 -5.14 5.00
C LEU A 43 7.49 -3.91 5.11
N GLN A 44 8.39 -3.87 6.10
CA GLN A 44 9.33 -2.76 6.23
C GLN A 44 10.31 -2.70 5.06
N ALA A 45 10.80 -3.84 4.60
CA ALA A 45 11.69 -3.90 3.44
C ALA A 45 10.98 -3.39 2.17
N MET A 46 9.73 -3.76 1.98
CA MET A 46 8.93 -3.28 0.86
C MET A 46 8.64 -1.78 0.96
N ALA A 47 8.40 -1.29 2.16
CA ALA A 47 8.09 0.11 2.42
C ALA A 47 9.24 1.04 1.97
N VAL A 48 10.48 0.64 2.15
CA VAL A 48 11.65 1.44 1.74
C VAL A 48 11.61 1.73 0.23
N ALA A 49 11.18 0.76 -0.57
CA ALA A 49 11.11 0.92 -2.02
C ALA A 49 9.81 1.59 -2.48
N PHE A 50 8.73 1.45 -1.71
CA PHE A 50 7.39 1.86 -2.12
C PHE A 50 6.99 3.25 -1.66
N LEU A 51 7.37 3.63 -0.44
CA LEU A 51 6.92 4.90 0.16
C LEU A 51 7.68 6.09 -0.39
N SER A 52 6.96 7.17 -0.71
CA SER A 52 7.55 8.47 -1.00
C SER A 52 8.14 9.08 0.28
N ALA A 53 9.05 10.04 0.12
CA ALA A 53 9.71 10.67 1.26
C ALA A 53 8.73 11.27 2.29
N PRO A 54 7.69 12.03 1.88
CA PRO A 54 6.74 12.56 2.86
C PRO A 54 6.04 11.48 3.70
N VAL A 55 5.66 10.37 3.07
CA VAL A 55 4.98 9.27 3.79
C VAL A 55 5.96 8.55 4.70
N ARG A 56 7.20 8.33 4.25
CA ARG A 56 8.25 7.76 5.10
C ARG A 56 8.55 8.62 6.32
N ASP A 57 8.56 9.94 6.14
CA ASP A 57 8.80 10.88 7.24
C ASP A 57 7.70 10.79 8.30
N GLY A 58 6.45 10.69 7.88
CA GLY A 58 5.31 10.47 8.79
C GLY A 58 5.43 9.17 9.55
N LEU A 59 5.86 8.10 8.88
CA LEU A 59 6.09 6.80 9.50
C LEU A 59 7.23 6.89 10.53
N ALA A 60 8.34 7.50 10.17
CA ALA A 60 9.51 7.67 11.06
C ALA A 60 9.17 8.52 12.27
N ALA A 61 8.31 9.52 12.12
CA ALA A 61 7.85 10.38 13.20
C ALA A 61 6.80 9.72 14.12
N GLY A 62 6.34 8.53 13.79
CA GLY A 62 5.31 7.82 14.56
C GLY A 62 3.90 8.34 14.35
N GLU A 63 3.68 9.13 13.31
CA GLU A 63 2.37 9.72 13.01
C GLU A 63 1.42 8.71 12.37
N VAL A 64 1.95 7.71 11.69
CA VAL A 64 1.18 6.63 11.07
C VAL A 64 1.87 5.29 11.32
N THR A 65 1.07 4.22 11.29
CA THR A 65 1.60 2.85 11.31
C THR A 65 2.11 2.48 9.91
N LEU A 66 2.91 1.41 9.84
CA LEU A 66 3.40 0.90 8.55
C LEU A 66 2.24 0.54 7.62
N SER A 67 1.21 -0.15 8.14
CA SER A 67 0.03 -0.51 7.34
C SER A 67 -0.70 0.70 6.79
N GLU A 68 -0.86 1.73 7.63
CA GLU A 68 -1.49 2.99 7.21
C GLU A 68 -0.65 3.70 6.15
N ALA A 69 0.66 3.73 6.31
CA ALA A 69 1.57 4.35 5.35
C ALA A 69 1.48 3.66 3.97
N LEU A 70 1.49 2.34 3.96
CA LEU A 70 1.38 1.56 2.73
C LEU A 70 0.05 1.83 2.03
N LEU A 71 -1.05 1.86 2.78
CA LEU A 71 -2.37 2.13 2.23
C LEU A 71 -2.46 3.54 1.66
N ARG A 72 -1.96 4.55 2.38
CA ARG A 72 -1.96 5.94 1.93
C ARG A 72 -1.15 6.12 0.65
N GLN A 73 0.01 5.47 0.58
CA GLN A 73 0.83 5.53 -0.62
C GLN A 73 0.13 4.89 -1.82
N ALA A 74 -0.52 3.75 -1.61
CA ALA A 74 -1.27 3.09 -2.67
C ALA A 74 -2.43 3.95 -3.17
N GLU A 75 -3.14 4.62 -2.27
CA GLU A 75 -4.22 5.55 -2.63
C GLU A 75 -3.69 6.75 -3.43
N MET A 76 -2.57 7.33 -2.99
CA MET A 76 -1.94 8.44 -3.71
C MET A 76 -1.52 8.02 -5.11
N ASN A 77 -0.88 6.86 -5.25
CA ASN A 77 -0.45 6.33 -6.54
C ASN A 77 -1.64 6.12 -7.47
N ARG A 78 -2.74 5.59 -6.96
CA ARG A 78 -3.96 5.39 -7.74
C ARG A 78 -4.55 6.72 -8.22
N ARG A 79 -4.57 7.73 -7.37
CA ARG A 79 -5.06 9.06 -7.74
C ARG A 79 -4.18 9.71 -8.80
N LEU A 80 -2.87 9.57 -8.70
CA LEU A 80 -1.93 10.08 -9.69
C LEU A 80 -2.11 9.36 -11.03
N GLU A 81 -2.29 8.05 -11.03
CA GLU A 81 -2.58 7.28 -12.24
C GLU A 81 -3.87 7.73 -12.91
N LEU A 82 -4.92 7.96 -12.14
CA LEU A 82 -6.20 8.47 -12.65
C LEU A 82 -6.04 9.88 -13.24
N ALA A 83 -5.26 10.75 -12.60
CA ALA A 83 -4.98 12.08 -13.10
C ALA A 83 -4.21 12.03 -14.42
N GLU A 84 -3.20 11.17 -14.52
CA GLU A 84 -2.44 10.96 -15.75
C GLU A 84 -3.33 10.43 -16.88
N ALA A 85 -4.18 9.46 -16.57
CA ALA A 85 -5.13 8.91 -17.53
C ALA A 85 -6.13 9.98 -18.03
N ASP A 86 -6.59 10.84 -17.12
CA ASP A 86 -7.49 11.94 -17.48
C ASP A 86 -6.82 12.98 -18.36
N VAL A 87 -5.57 13.31 -18.09
CA VAL A 87 -4.75 14.19 -18.93
C VAL A 87 -4.56 13.59 -20.32
N ALA A 88 -4.20 12.32 -20.40
CA ALA A 88 -4.00 11.60 -21.64
C ALA A 88 -5.30 11.50 -22.46
N ALA A 89 -6.45 11.38 -21.78
CA ALA A 89 -7.77 11.34 -22.42
C ALA A 89 -8.34 12.72 -22.73
N GLY A 90 -7.66 13.82 -22.39
CA GLY A 90 -8.12 15.17 -22.60
C GLY A 90 -9.22 15.64 -21.66
N ARG A 91 -9.46 14.90 -20.57
CA ARG A 91 -10.50 15.25 -19.60
C ARG A 91 -10.05 16.26 -18.56
N VAL A 92 -8.74 16.46 -18.42
CA VAL A 92 -8.14 17.40 -17.48
C VAL A 92 -7.25 18.35 -18.25
N HIS A 93 -7.37 19.65 -17.98
CA HIS A 93 -6.48 20.65 -18.57
C HIS A 93 -5.08 20.52 -17.97
N VAL A 94 -4.11 20.23 -18.83
CA VAL A 94 -2.70 20.09 -18.41
C VAL A 94 -2.17 21.37 -17.78
N ALA A 95 -2.66 22.52 -18.23
CA ALA A 95 -2.25 23.83 -17.74
C ALA A 95 -2.98 24.26 -16.44
N ASP A 96 -3.82 23.43 -15.86
CA ASP A 96 -4.53 23.75 -14.62
C ASP A 96 -3.61 23.57 -13.41
N ALA A 97 -2.86 24.65 -13.10
CA ALA A 97 -1.96 24.68 -11.95
C ALA A 97 -2.70 24.47 -10.63
N ALA A 98 -3.95 24.93 -10.53
CA ALA A 98 -4.74 24.75 -9.31
C ALA A 98 -5.05 23.28 -9.04
N PHE A 99 -5.29 22.47 -10.08
CA PHE A 99 -5.48 21.02 -9.93
C PHE A 99 -4.25 20.35 -9.33
N PHE A 100 -3.06 20.63 -9.89
CA PHE A 100 -1.81 20.05 -9.41
C PHE A 100 -1.43 20.57 -8.03
N ASP A 101 -1.75 21.82 -7.71
CA ASP A 101 -1.52 22.38 -6.38
C ASP A 101 -2.41 21.69 -5.33
N ARG A 102 -3.66 21.43 -5.65
CA ARG A 102 -4.57 20.67 -4.76
C ARG A 102 -4.08 19.25 -4.56
N LEU A 103 -3.54 18.62 -5.59
CA LEU A 103 -3.00 17.27 -5.50
C LEU A 103 -1.80 17.22 -4.55
N ARG A 104 -0.87 18.17 -4.71
CA ARG A 104 0.30 18.30 -3.82
C ARG A 104 -0.11 18.58 -2.38
N GLU A 105 -1.10 19.45 -2.17
CA GLU A 105 -1.62 19.76 -0.86
C GLU A 105 -2.24 18.54 -0.20
N HIS A 106 -2.97 17.72 -0.97
CA HIS A 106 -3.53 16.46 -0.48
C HIS A 106 -2.41 15.50 -0.03
N VAL A 107 -1.37 15.35 -0.83
CA VAL A 107 -0.21 14.53 -0.51
C VAL A 107 0.43 14.98 0.80
N ARG A 108 0.64 16.28 0.98
CA ARG A 108 1.20 16.85 2.22
C ARG A 108 0.33 16.54 3.43
N ARG A 109 -0.99 16.69 3.32
CA ARG A 109 -1.91 16.40 4.42
C ARG A 109 -1.90 14.93 4.80
N VAL A 110 -1.86 14.04 3.82
CA VAL A 110 -1.80 12.59 4.06
C VAL A 110 -0.50 12.23 4.77
N ALA A 111 0.63 12.80 4.35
CA ALA A 111 1.93 12.56 4.97
C ALA A 111 2.02 13.13 6.40
N GLY A 112 1.37 14.27 6.66
CA GLY A 112 1.43 14.95 7.96
C GLY A 112 0.38 14.52 8.97
N LYS A 113 -0.58 13.66 8.61
CA LYS A 113 -1.61 13.18 9.54
C LYS A 113 -1.17 11.90 10.21
N GLY A 114 -1.05 11.98 11.50
CA GLY A 114 -0.78 10.83 12.33
C GLY A 114 -2.00 9.98 12.57
#